data_d0c6074a927a5c5632112f2c16818164
#
_entry.id   d0c6074a927a5c5632112f2c16818164
#
_cell.length_a   1.000
_cell.length_b   1.000
_cell.length_c   1.000
_cell.angle_alpha   90.00
_cell.angle_beta   90.00
_cell.angle_gamma   90.00
#
_symmetry.space_group_name_H-M   'P 1'
#
loop_
_entity.id
_entity.type
_entity.pdbx_description
1 polymer ?
#
loop_
_entity_poly.entity_id
_entity_poly.type
_entity_poly.pdbx_seq_one_letter_code
_entity_poly.pdbx_strand_id
1 'polypeptide(L)'
;MYDRMDTLPVENGKFSKTLSPDTLVAAWLLFSDGSRYPFFMDKGDKIHIKGSAAELNSMEITGNPHNEELTAFRKELKGLGKPSEKVLEEKAGKFINEHHSSLASIYLLDKYFAQKEKPDYTLIKQLTEHMTGELKDRPYIDGLLDRIQEEEKAATGKTAAYCRLPNA
;
A
#
# COMPACT_ATOMS: atom_id res chain seq x y z
N MET A 1 13.74 -2.00 -2.06
CA MET A 1 14.77 -1.47 -2.99
C MET A 1 14.04 -0.92 -4.20
N TYR A 2 14.41 0.24 -4.75
CA TYR A 2 13.78 0.77 -5.98
C TYR A 2 14.59 0.27 -7.16
N ASP A 3 13.91 -0.28 -8.18
CA ASP A 3 14.57 -0.82 -9.36
C ASP A 3 15.14 0.30 -10.25
N ARG A 4 14.50 1.47 -10.20
CA ARG A 4 14.91 2.65 -10.95
C ARG A 4 14.55 3.93 -10.20
N MET A 5 15.42 4.92 -10.26
CA MET A 5 15.21 6.26 -9.74
C MET A 5 15.59 7.30 -10.79
N ASP A 6 14.68 8.24 -11.05
CA ASP A 6 14.88 9.35 -11.99
C ASP A 6 14.69 10.68 -11.24
N THR A 7 15.46 11.70 -11.62
CA THR A 7 15.27 13.07 -11.13
C THR A 7 14.33 13.83 -12.05
N LEU A 8 13.36 14.53 -11.46
CA LEU A 8 12.42 15.38 -12.20
C LEU A 8 12.76 16.84 -11.95
N PRO A 9 13.29 17.57 -12.94
CA PRO A 9 13.47 19.03 -12.83
C PRO A 9 12.09 19.69 -12.76
N VAL A 10 11.90 20.58 -11.78
CA VAL A 10 10.68 21.37 -11.64
C VAL A 10 10.96 22.80 -12.10
N GLU A 11 10.35 23.22 -13.19
CA GLU A 11 10.48 24.56 -13.75
C GLU A 11 9.14 25.31 -13.69
N ASN A 12 9.13 26.47 -13.06
CA ASN A 12 7.89 27.25 -12.86
C ASN A 12 6.75 26.44 -12.23
N GLY A 13 7.07 25.57 -11.28
CA GLY A 13 6.10 24.73 -10.60
C GLY A 13 5.56 23.56 -11.44
N LYS A 14 6.17 23.24 -12.58
CA LYS A 14 5.75 22.17 -13.49
C LYS A 14 6.87 21.18 -13.75
N PHE A 15 6.51 19.93 -13.91
CA PHE A 15 7.41 18.89 -14.41
C PHE A 15 6.67 18.01 -15.42
N SER A 16 7.44 17.35 -16.26
CA SER A 16 6.93 16.33 -17.19
C SER A 16 7.97 15.25 -17.39
N LYS A 17 7.52 14.01 -17.45
CA LYS A 17 8.41 12.85 -17.72
C LYS A 17 7.62 11.81 -18.49
N THR A 18 8.23 11.29 -19.55
CA THR A 18 7.71 10.10 -20.24
C THR A 18 8.33 8.86 -19.60
N LEU A 19 7.47 7.97 -19.12
CA LEU A 19 7.82 6.65 -18.61
C LEU A 19 7.00 5.63 -19.41
N SER A 20 7.57 4.47 -19.67
CA SER A 20 6.91 3.42 -20.45
C SER A 20 7.02 2.10 -19.69
N PRO A 21 6.18 1.87 -18.68
CA PRO A 21 6.13 0.57 -18.01
C PRO A 21 5.53 -0.47 -18.97
N ASP A 22 5.99 -1.70 -18.87
CA ASP A 22 5.43 -2.80 -19.65
C ASP A 22 4.11 -3.33 -19.06
N THR A 23 3.92 -3.14 -17.77
CA THR A 23 2.76 -3.58 -17.00
C THR A 23 2.38 -2.54 -15.96
N LEU A 24 1.20 -2.70 -15.34
CA LEU A 24 0.77 -1.89 -14.20
C LEU A 24 1.79 -1.97 -13.04
N VAL A 25 2.35 -0.83 -12.64
CA VAL A 25 3.36 -0.72 -11.58
C VAL A 25 3.00 0.36 -10.56
N ALA A 26 3.50 0.19 -9.34
CA ALA A 26 3.51 1.24 -8.34
C ALA A 26 4.84 2.02 -8.42
N ALA A 27 4.75 3.33 -8.41
CA ALA A 27 5.87 4.24 -8.39
C ALA A 27 5.72 5.25 -7.24
N TRP A 28 6.79 5.98 -6.94
CA TRP A 28 6.82 6.92 -5.83
C TRP A 28 7.39 8.25 -6.25
N LEU A 29 6.70 9.32 -5.90
CA LEU A 29 7.31 10.64 -5.84
C LEU A 29 8.11 10.75 -4.55
N LEU A 30 9.39 11.03 -4.66
CA LEU A 30 10.28 11.26 -3.54
C LEU A 30 10.60 12.75 -3.47
N PHE A 31 10.41 13.35 -2.32
CA PHE A 31 10.66 14.77 -2.08
C PHE A 31 11.98 14.96 -1.31
N SER A 32 12.53 16.16 -1.39
CA SER A 32 13.82 16.51 -0.77
C SER A 32 13.82 16.43 0.77
N ASP A 33 12.66 16.49 1.39
CA ASP A 33 12.45 16.32 2.84
C ASP A 33 12.36 14.83 3.28
N GLY A 34 12.53 13.90 2.33
CA GLY A 34 12.41 12.47 2.56
C GLY A 34 10.98 11.94 2.51
N SER A 35 9.98 12.81 2.38
CA SER A 35 8.60 12.38 2.22
C SER A 35 8.38 11.69 0.88
N ARG A 36 7.35 10.83 0.80
CA ARG A 36 7.05 10.06 -0.39
C ARG A 36 5.55 9.93 -0.63
N TYR A 37 5.16 9.90 -1.89
CA TYR A 37 3.78 9.74 -2.32
C TYR A 37 3.67 8.68 -3.41
N PRO A 38 2.85 7.63 -3.24
CA PRO A 38 2.68 6.59 -4.24
C PRO A 38 1.77 7.05 -5.37
N PHE A 39 2.05 6.55 -6.55
CA PHE A 39 1.15 6.61 -7.68
C PHE A 39 1.30 5.33 -8.52
N PHE A 40 0.32 5.07 -9.36
CA PHE A 40 0.24 3.88 -10.16
C PHE A 40 0.25 4.26 -11.64
N MET A 41 0.89 3.47 -12.46
CA MET A 41 0.90 3.69 -13.91
C MET A 41 0.93 2.38 -14.67
N ASP A 42 0.26 2.37 -15.81
CA ASP A 42 0.24 1.29 -16.77
C ASP A 42 0.70 1.80 -18.13
N LYS A 43 0.87 0.87 -19.05
CA LYS A 43 1.26 1.19 -20.42
C LYS A 43 0.24 2.10 -21.09
N GLY A 44 0.71 3.26 -21.56
CA GLY A 44 -0.12 4.24 -22.27
C GLY A 44 -0.89 5.22 -21.38
N ASP A 45 -0.81 5.11 -20.06
CA ASP A 45 -1.43 6.06 -19.15
C ASP A 45 -0.89 7.48 -19.33
N LYS A 46 -1.79 8.45 -19.10
CA LYS A 46 -1.45 9.87 -19.00
C LYS A 46 -1.73 10.35 -17.59
N ILE A 47 -0.75 10.22 -16.72
CA ILE A 47 -0.90 10.55 -15.30
C ILE A 47 -0.72 12.06 -15.09
N HIS A 48 -1.68 12.66 -14.42
CA HIS A 48 -1.66 14.07 -14.01
C HIS A 48 -1.52 14.15 -12.49
N ILE A 49 -0.50 14.86 -12.03
CA ILE A 49 -0.21 15.05 -10.61
C ILE A 49 -0.32 16.53 -10.29
N LYS A 50 -1.17 16.87 -9.31
CA LYS A 50 -1.38 18.23 -8.83
C LYS A 50 -1.34 18.25 -7.31
N GLY A 51 -0.60 19.18 -6.74
CA GLY A 51 -0.52 19.33 -5.30
C GLY A 51 0.72 20.09 -4.85
N SER A 52 1.02 20.01 -3.57
CA SER A 52 2.18 20.63 -2.95
C SER A 52 2.94 19.59 -2.12
N ALA A 53 4.27 19.61 -2.19
CA ALA A 53 5.12 18.80 -1.33
C ALA A 53 4.93 19.10 0.16
N ALA A 54 4.56 20.36 0.49
CA ALA A 54 4.26 20.75 1.87
C ALA A 54 2.94 20.16 2.42
N GLU A 55 2.05 19.67 1.55
CA GLU A 55 0.74 19.13 1.94
C GLU A 55 0.39 17.89 1.11
N LEU A 56 1.09 16.79 1.37
CA LEU A 56 0.91 15.55 0.61
C LEU A 56 -0.52 14.99 0.65
N ASN A 57 -1.27 15.24 1.72
CA ASN A 57 -2.66 14.79 1.83
C ASN A 57 -3.63 15.56 0.90
N SER A 58 -3.18 16.66 0.30
CA SER A 58 -3.93 17.40 -0.70
C SER A 58 -3.53 17.08 -2.15
N MET A 59 -2.60 16.16 -2.34
CA MET A 59 -2.20 15.74 -3.68
C MET A 59 -3.33 15.00 -4.38
N GLU A 60 -3.57 15.37 -5.63
CA GLU A 60 -4.53 14.75 -6.54
C GLU A 60 -3.75 14.09 -7.68
N ILE A 61 -3.99 12.81 -7.89
CA ILE A 61 -3.42 12.07 -9.01
C ILE A 61 -4.55 11.45 -9.80
N THR A 62 -4.57 11.70 -11.09
CA THR A 62 -5.58 11.22 -12.04
C THR A 62 -4.91 10.59 -13.26
N GLY A 63 -5.69 9.97 -14.14
CA GLY A 63 -5.23 9.38 -15.39
C GLY A 63 -5.25 7.85 -15.41
N ASN A 64 -5.59 7.22 -14.26
CA ASN A 64 -6.07 5.85 -14.22
C ASN A 64 -6.92 5.60 -12.95
N PRO A 65 -7.74 4.53 -12.93
CA PRO A 65 -8.65 4.26 -11.82
C PRO A 65 -7.94 4.13 -10.46
N HIS A 66 -6.80 3.45 -10.39
CA HIS A 66 -6.07 3.19 -9.14
C HIS A 66 -5.64 4.49 -8.43
N ASN A 67 -5.22 5.49 -9.19
CA ASN A 67 -4.85 6.81 -8.67
C ASN A 67 -6.07 7.61 -8.21
N GLU A 68 -7.15 7.56 -8.98
CA GLU A 68 -8.40 8.28 -8.69
C GLU A 68 -9.05 7.73 -7.42
N GLU A 69 -9.09 6.40 -7.27
CA GLU A 69 -9.56 5.71 -6.08
C GLU A 69 -8.75 6.06 -4.84
N LEU A 70 -7.41 6.03 -4.92
CA LEU A 70 -6.55 6.42 -3.80
C LEU A 70 -6.70 7.91 -3.45
N THR A 71 -6.86 8.77 -4.46
CA THR A 71 -7.11 10.21 -4.27
C THR A 71 -8.44 10.42 -3.56
N ALA A 72 -9.51 9.73 -3.96
CA ALA A 72 -10.82 9.80 -3.32
C ALA A 72 -10.77 9.34 -1.86
N PHE A 73 -10.11 8.20 -1.59
CA PHE A 73 -9.90 7.70 -0.24
C PHE A 73 -9.18 8.72 0.66
N ARG A 74 -8.12 9.36 0.17
CA ARG A 74 -7.39 10.37 0.93
C ARG A 74 -8.22 11.63 1.19
N LYS A 75 -9.04 12.06 0.22
CA LYS A 75 -9.99 13.17 0.41
C LYS A 75 -11.01 12.86 1.51
N GLU A 76 -11.52 11.63 1.52
CA GLU A 76 -12.42 11.17 2.57
C GLU A 76 -11.75 11.24 3.95
N LEU A 77 -10.53 10.71 4.09
CA LEU A 77 -9.78 10.78 5.34
C LEU A 77 -9.49 12.22 5.79
N LYS A 78 -9.15 13.11 4.86
CA LYS A 78 -8.95 14.55 5.17
C LYS A 78 -10.21 15.18 5.74
N GLY A 79 -11.38 14.81 5.25
CA GLY A 79 -12.68 15.28 5.75
C GLY A 79 -12.97 14.85 7.19
N LEU A 80 -12.33 13.79 7.69
CA LEU A 80 -12.48 13.32 9.09
C LEU A 80 -11.57 14.08 10.09
N GLY A 81 -10.71 14.97 9.62
CA GLY A 81 -9.77 15.73 10.46
C GLY A 81 -8.62 14.86 10.99
N LYS A 82 -8.65 14.48 12.26
CA LYS A 82 -7.65 13.61 12.91
C LYS A 82 -8.30 12.30 13.35
N PRO A 83 -8.56 11.36 12.44
CA PRO A 83 -9.17 10.09 12.80
C PRO A 83 -8.21 9.24 13.64
N SER A 84 -8.79 8.41 14.52
CA SER A 84 -8.01 7.43 15.28
C SER A 84 -7.47 6.33 14.35
N GLU A 85 -6.44 5.61 14.81
CA GLU A 85 -5.87 4.47 14.07
C GLU A 85 -6.95 3.43 13.71
N LYS A 86 -7.84 3.12 14.65
CA LYS A 86 -8.96 2.20 14.42
C LYS A 86 -9.86 2.66 13.28
N VAL A 87 -10.20 3.93 13.21
CA VAL A 87 -11.03 4.49 12.12
C VAL A 87 -10.28 4.40 10.78
N LEU A 88 -8.96 4.65 10.77
CA LEU A 88 -8.13 4.50 9.57
C LEU A 88 -8.12 3.06 9.06
N GLU A 89 -7.99 2.08 9.95
CA GLU A 89 -8.04 0.65 9.62
C GLU A 89 -9.41 0.23 9.09
N GLU A 90 -10.49 0.64 9.76
CA GLU A 90 -11.86 0.37 9.30
C GLU A 90 -12.10 0.92 7.88
N LYS A 91 -11.67 2.14 7.62
CA LYS A 91 -11.79 2.76 6.29
C LYS A 91 -10.91 2.06 5.24
N ALA A 92 -9.67 1.73 5.60
CA ALA A 92 -8.76 1.02 4.71
C ALA A 92 -9.26 -0.40 4.40
N GLY A 93 -9.75 -1.14 5.40
CA GLY A 93 -10.33 -2.47 5.22
C GLY A 93 -11.56 -2.44 4.32
N LYS A 94 -12.45 -1.46 4.52
CA LYS A 94 -13.61 -1.24 3.64
C LYS A 94 -13.16 -0.97 2.21
N PHE A 95 -12.20 -0.05 2.00
CA PHE A 95 -11.67 0.25 0.69
C PHE A 95 -11.11 -1.00 -0.01
N ILE A 96 -10.30 -1.81 0.69
CA ILE A 96 -9.71 -3.04 0.13
C ILE A 96 -10.79 -4.01 -0.35
N ASN A 97 -11.87 -4.16 0.42
CA ASN A 97 -12.99 -5.04 0.06
C ASN A 97 -13.81 -4.50 -1.12
N GLU A 98 -13.92 -3.19 -1.30
CA GLU A 98 -14.67 -2.56 -2.39
C GLU A 98 -13.84 -2.43 -3.67
N HIS A 99 -12.50 -2.30 -3.55
CA HIS A 99 -11.54 -2.09 -4.64
C HIS A 99 -10.55 -3.25 -4.78
N HIS A 100 -11.06 -4.47 -4.76
CA HIS A 100 -10.26 -5.72 -4.73
C HIS A 100 -9.35 -5.97 -5.95
N SER A 101 -9.48 -5.18 -7.02
CA SER A 101 -8.62 -5.21 -8.22
C SER A 101 -7.65 -4.03 -8.30
N SER A 102 -7.65 -3.13 -7.31
CA SER A 102 -6.84 -1.92 -7.32
C SER A 102 -5.48 -2.11 -6.65
N LEU A 103 -4.39 -1.65 -7.29
CA LEU A 103 -3.08 -1.57 -6.64
C LEU A 103 -3.09 -0.67 -5.39
N ALA A 104 -4.02 0.28 -5.30
CA ALA A 104 -4.22 1.08 -4.11
C ALA A 104 -4.58 0.21 -2.89
N SER A 105 -5.29 -0.91 -3.10
CA SER A 105 -5.62 -1.87 -2.03
C SER A 105 -4.38 -2.56 -1.46
N ILE A 106 -3.41 -2.94 -2.30
CA ILE A 106 -2.12 -3.48 -1.83
C ILE A 106 -1.37 -2.41 -1.02
N TYR A 107 -1.33 -1.17 -1.50
CA TYR A 107 -0.69 -0.08 -0.77
C TYR A 107 -1.32 0.17 0.59
N LEU A 108 -2.65 0.15 0.68
CA LEU A 108 -3.37 0.37 1.94
C LEU A 108 -3.24 -0.84 2.88
N LEU A 109 -3.22 -2.06 2.36
CA LEU A 109 -2.93 -3.27 3.12
C LEU A 109 -1.55 -3.19 3.79
N ASP A 110 -0.53 -2.83 3.01
CA ASP A 110 0.82 -2.65 3.54
C ASP A 110 0.85 -1.58 4.63
N LYS A 111 0.33 -0.38 4.32
CA LYS A 111 0.42 0.78 5.20
C LYS A 111 -0.34 0.64 6.52
N TYR A 112 -1.56 0.09 6.50
CA TYR A 112 -2.44 0.09 7.67
C TYR A 112 -2.50 -1.24 8.42
N PHE A 113 -2.02 -2.32 7.82
CA PHE A 113 -2.11 -3.65 8.42
C PHE A 113 -0.76 -4.37 8.53
N ALA A 114 0.03 -4.45 7.45
CA ALA A 114 1.24 -5.26 7.43
C ALA A 114 2.45 -4.59 8.11
N GLN A 115 2.55 -3.26 8.10
CA GLN A 115 3.66 -2.51 8.72
C GLN A 115 3.44 -2.18 10.20
N LYS A 116 2.41 -2.73 10.83
CA LYS A 116 2.15 -2.54 12.27
C LYS A 116 3.19 -3.29 13.10
N GLU A 117 3.45 -2.79 14.30
CA GLU A 117 4.32 -3.47 15.28
C GLU A 117 3.77 -4.87 15.64
N LYS A 118 2.44 -5.02 15.70
CA LYS A 118 1.73 -6.28 15.95
C LYS A 118 0.64 -6.45 14.87
N PRO A 119 0.99 -7.00 13.70
CA PRO A 119 0.03 -7.22 12.64
C PRO A 119 -1.03 -8.27 13.03
N ASP A 120 -2.28 -8.05 12.66
CA ASP A 120 -3.31 -9.08 12.72
C ASP A 120 -3.24 -9.94 11.45
N TYR A 121 -2.50 -11.04 11.53
CA TYR A 121 -2.28 -11.94 10.41
C TYR A 121 -3.57 -12.59 9.89
N THR A 122 -4.54 -12.84 10.78
CA THR A 122 -5.85 -13.39 10.38
C THR A 122 -6.59 -12.40 9.51
N LEU A 123 -6.66 -11.14 9.93
CA LEU A 123 -7.30 -10.08 9.16
C LEU A 123 -6.58 -9.83 7.82
N ILE A 124 -5.24 -9.81 7.82
CA ILE A 124 -4.45 -9.64 6.59
C ILE A 124 -4.78 -10.75 5.58
N LYS A 125 -4.82 -12.01 6.01
CA LYS A 125 -5.21 -13.14 5.15
C LYS A 125 -6.62 -12.96 4.58
N GLN A 126 -7.60 -12.61 5.42
CA GLN A 126 -8.96 -12.34 4.97
C GLN A 126 -9.03 -11.25 3.92
N LEU A 127 -8.33 -10.13 4.12
CA LEU A 127 -8.29 -9.03 3.15
C LEU A 127 -7.63 -9.44 1.84
N THR A 128 -6.58 -10.28 1.87
CA THR A 128 -5.91 -10.76 0.66
C THR A 128 -6.74 -11.80 -0.10
N GLU A 129 -7.57 -12.59 0.58
CA GLU A 129 -8.47 -13.54 -0.06
C GLU A 129 -9.49 -12.90 -1.01
N HIS A 130 -9.93 -11.68 -0.70
CA HIS A 130 -10.87 -10.92 -1.52
C HIS A 130 -10.22 -10.25 -2.75
N MET A 131 -8.90 -10.17 -2.82
CA MET A 131 -8.20 -9.59 -3.97
C MET A 131 -8.37 -10.48 -5.21
N THR A 132 -8.40 -9.85 -6.40
CA THR A 132 -8.46 -10.60 -7.68
C THR A 132 -7.16 -11.34 -7.94
N GLY A 133 -7.20 -12.34 -8.85
CA GLY A 133 -6.04 -13.16 -9.20
C GLY A 133 -4.80 -12.35 -9.57
N GLU A 134 -4.96 -11.30 -10.40
CA GLU A 134 -3.85 -10.44 -10.79
C GLU A 134 -3.13 -9.74 -9.62
N LEU A 135 -3.85 -9.40 -8.55
CA LEU A 135 -3.25 -8.83 -7.35
C LEU A 135 -2.67 -9.91 -6.45
N LYS A 136 -3.31 -11.09 -6.34
CA LYS A 136 -2.80 -12.21 -5.55
C LYS A 136 -1.45 -12.70 -6.06
N ASP A 137 -1.29 -12.75 -7.38
CA ASP A 137 -0.06 -13.22 -8.04
C ASP A 137 1.06 -12.16 -8.03
N ARG A 138 0.88 -11.06 -7.30
CA ARG A 138 1.94 -10.05 -7.13
C ARG A 138 2.99 -10.53 -6.13
N PRO A 139 4.28 -10.41 -6.45
CA PRO A 139 5.38 -10.86 -5.57
C PRO A 139 5.32 -10.30 -4.15
N TYR A 140 4.74 -9.11 -3.98
CA TYR A 140 4.53 -8.52 -2.66
C TYR A 140 3.54 -9.34 -1.82
N ILE A 141 2.42 -9.76 -2.40
CA ILE A 141 1.38 -10.55 -1.69
C ILE A 141 1.93 -11.93 -1.34
N ASP A 142 2.59 -12.60 -2.29
CA ASP A 142 3.22 -13.89 -2.05
C ASP A 142 4.24 -13.80 -0.90
N GLY A 143 5.16 -12.85 -0.97
CA GLY A 143 6.16 -12.65 0.08
C GLY A 143 5.57 -12.23 1.44
N LEU A 144 4.42 -11.56 1.46
CA LEU A 144 3.70 -11.23 2.69
C LEU A 144 3.08 -12.49 3.32
N LEU A 145 2.40 -13.30 2.53
CA LEU A 145 1.77 -14.54 2.99
C LEU A 145 2.80 -15.57 3.46
N ASP A 146 3.92 -15.70 2.77
CA ASP A 146 5.04 -16.55 3.19
C ASP A 146 5.59 -16.13 4.56
N ARG A 147 5.84 -14.85 4.77
CA ARG A 147 6.29 -14.32 6.08
C ARG A 147 5.29 -14.62 7.18
N ILE A 148 4.00 -14.43 6.93
CA ILE A 148 2.95 -14.74 7.91
C ILE A 148 2.99 -16.23 8.27
N GLN A 149 3.14 -17.12 7.29
CA GLN A 149 3.21 -18.55 7.52
C GLN A 149 4.44 -18.95 8.36
N GLU A 150 5.59 -18.32 8.12
CA GLU A 150 6.82 -18.56 8.89
C GLU A 150 6.66 -18.09 10.35
N GLU A 151 6.09 -16.93 10.57
CA GLU A 151 5.81 -16.38 11.92
C GLU A 151 4.84 -17.26 12.71
N GLU A 152 3.78 -17.76 12.08
CA GLU A 152 2.82 -18.68 12.69
C GLU A 152 3.49 -20.02 13.08
N LYS A 153 4.34 -20.57 12.21
CA LYS A 153 5.13 -21.78 12.51
C LYS A 153 6.07 -21.56 13.70
N ALA A 154 6.75 -20.42 13.74
CA ALA A 154 7.66 -20.07 14.82
C ALA A 154 6.91 -19.88 16.16
N ALA A 155 5.72 -19.28 16.15
CA ALA A 155 4.88 -19.14 17.33
C ALA A 155 4.39 -20.51 17.85
N THR A 156 3.95 -21.39 16.95
CA THR A 156 3.51 -22.77 17.30
C THR A 156 4.67 -23.59 17.84
N GLY A 157 5.87 -23.50 17.26
CA GLY A 157 7.07 -24.20 17.74
C GLY A 157 7.49 -23.78 19.14
N LYS A 158 7.40 -22.49 19.47
CA LYS A 158 7.67 -21.97 20.82
C LYS A 158 6.66 -22.49 21.85
N THR A 159 5.38 -22.54 21.49
CA THR A 159 4.32 -23.07 22.37
C THR A 159 4.52 -24.57 22.66
N ALA A 160 4.92 -25.37 21.66
CA ALA A 160 5.19 -26.79 21.84
C ALA A 160 6.40 -27.05 22.75
N ALA A 161 7.42 -26.19 22.73
CA ALA A 161 8.59 -26.32 23.60
C ALA A 161 8.25 -26.06 25.10
N TYR A 162 7.26 -25.20 25.38
CA TYR A 162 6.81 -24.95 26.76
C TYR A 162 5.91 -26.05 27.34
N CYS A 163 5.31 -26.89 26.52
CA CYS A 163 4.47 -27.99 26.95
C CYS A 163 5.26 -29.27 27.34
N ARG A 164 6.58 -29.28 27.26
CA ARG A 164 7.45 -30.38 27.67
C ARG A 164 8.20 -30.07 28.97
N LEU A 165 7.48 -29.90 30.08
CA LEU A 165 8.07 -30.12 31.39
C LEU A 165 7.70 -31.54 31.84
N PRO A 166 8.66 -32.44 32.04
CA PRO A 166 8.37 -33.75 32.60
C PRO A 166 7.93 -33.56 34.06
N ASN A 167 6.81 -34.16 34.40
CA ASN A 167 6.49 -34.40 35.79
C ASN A 167 7.60 -35.27 36.40
N ALA A 168 8.31 -34.71 37.36
CA ALA A 168 9.14 -35.47 38.29
C ALA A 168 8.29 -35.93 39.47
#